data_95c64955782f5fd6017661ff8d8a58c4
#
_entry.id   95c64955782f5fd6017661ff8d8a58c4
#
_cell.length_a   1.000
_cell.length_b   1.000
_cell.length_c   1.000
_cell.angle_alpha   90.00
_cell.angle_beta   90.00
_cell.angle_gamma   90.00
#
_symmetry.space_group_name_H-M   'P 1'
#
loop_
_entity.id
_entity.type
_entity.pdbx_description
1 polymer ?
#
loop_
_entity_poly.entity_id
_entity_poly.type
_entity_poly.pdbx_seq_one_letter_code
_entity_poly.pdbx_strand_id
1 'polypeptide(L)'
;SGDRQVARREEMEKKYNFKFEYVNIPWEEVTETYTASVMAGDPAADIFTVEDNWLPGLVNKGFVQPLDEFFDFSDDKWDSLTKELSTFDGKVYGMATGKWWPRAMMFYNKEIFARENLPDPYELMMNGEWTWEKMREIAKAATKDTDGDGVIDQWGIGGIDMDIGLIYSNGATFADIKDGKAVLNLRDPKVVEALNFYYELAHVDKSLYSKFTYGEEPPWDIAATMFQDGKIAMFWYQYWKIDDFKDNMADDYGLLLPPYGPSDPDKKYKPLVTGHNFQTIPKNVKNPEDVAFIWNLWTEPYPEDLEDPDAWMEAHYDRVREERSLEVLKYMYDNDCFAPVGLFGACQPAIEVWWGGQDDLLKGEKTVAQIIDEKFDALQAAFDDYLAN
;
A
#
# COMPACT_ATOMS: atom_id res chain seq x y z
N SER A 1 -6.76 15.37 -18.41
CA SER A 1 -6.64 13.90 -18.32
C SER A 1 -7.97 13.18 -18.56
N GLY A 2 -9.05 13.44 -17.83
CA GLY A 2 -10.35 12.78 -18.05
C GLY A 2 -10.92 12.97 -19.45
N ASP A 3 -10.82 14.17 -19.99
CA ASP A 3 -11.32 14.48 -21.33
C ASP A 3 -10.57 13.71 -22.43
N ARG A 4 -9.24 13.50 -22.27
CA ARG A 4 -8.45 12.70 -23.24
C ARG A 4 -8.91 11.23 -23.24
N GLN A 5 -9.21 10.67 -22.08
CA GLN A 5 -9.71 9.29 -21.96
C GLN A 5 -11.12 9.14 -22.56
N VAL A 6 -12.01 10.10 -22.33
CA VAL A 6 -13.34 10.10 -22.94
C VAL A 6 -13.24 10.15 -24.46
N ALA A 7 -12.43 11.06 -25.00
CA ALA A 7 -12.23 11.19 -26.45
C ALA A 7 -11.65 9.90 -27.07
N ARG A 8 -10.63 9.28 -26.41
CA ARG A 8 -10.06 7.99 -26.86
C ARG A 8 -11.11 6.89 -26.86
N ARG A 9 -11.92 6.80 -25.82
CA ARG A 9 -13.00 5.81 -25.72
C ARG A 9 -13.97 5.94 -26.89
N GLU A 10 -14.49 7.14 -27.15
CA GLU A 10 -15.44 7.40 -28.22
C GLU A 10 -14.87 7.09 -29.61
N GLU A 11 -13.62 7.43 -29.85
CA GLU A 11 -12.91 7.10 -31.09
C GLU A 11 -12.78 5.59 -31.27
N MET A 12 -12.32 4.88 -30.25
CA MET A 12 -12.12 3.42 -30.29
C MET A 12 -13.44 2.68 -30.48
N GLU A 13 -14.49 3.03 -29.74
CA GLU A 13 -15.82 2.45 -29.85
C GLU A 13 -16.37 2.59 -31.28
N LYS A 14 -16.19 3.77 -31.88
CA LYS A 14 -16.61 4.03 -33.26
C LYS A 14 -15.77 3.27 -34.28
N LYS A 15 -14.44 3.24 -34.10
CA LYS A 15 -13.50 2.66 -35.08
C LYS A 15 -13.58 1.13 -35.10
N TYR A 16 -13.74 0.49 -33.96
CA TYR A 16 -13.69 -0.96 -33.80
C TYR A 16 -15.06 -1.59 -33.53
N ASN A 17 -16.13 -0.79 -33.54
CA ASN A 17 -17.53 -1.26 -33.38
C ASN A 17 -17.76 -2.09 -32.12
N PHE A 18 -17.35 -1.59 -30.96
CA PHE A 18 -17.62 -2.16 -29.65
C PHE A 18 -18.10 -1.08 -28.68
N LYS A 19 -18.39 -1.45 -27.43
CA LYS A 19 -18.74 -0.55 -26.34
C LYS A 19 -17.99 -0.92 -25.06
N PHE A 20 -17.49 0.09 -24.36
CA PHE A 20 -17.05 -0.08 -22.98
C PHE A 20 -18.26 -0.04 -22.05
N GLU A 21 -18.45 -1.07 -21.26
CA GLU A 21 -19.40 -1.11 -20.16
C GLU A 21 -18.66 -1.23 -18.84
N TYR A 22 -18.99 -0.39 -17.87
CA TYR A 22 -18.40 -0.43 -16.54
C TYR A 22 -19.34 -1.18 -15.61
N VAL A 23 -18.86 -2.33 -15.10
CA VAL A 23 -19.58 -3.13 -14.11
C VAL A 23 -19.11 -2.69 -12.73
N ASN A 24 -20.00 -2.07 -11.95
CA ASN A 24 -19.68 -1.65 -10.60
C ASN A 24 -19.92 -2.81 -9.63
N ILE A 25 -18.83 -3.37 -9.10
CA ILE A 25 -18.85 -4.45 -8.11
C ILE A 25 -18.28 -3.86 -6.81
N PRO A 26 -18.98 -3.99 -5.66
CA PRO A 26 -18.42 -3.61 -4.37
C PRO A 26 -17.07 -4.29 -4.14
N TRP A 27 -16.10 -3.57 -3.58
CA TRP A 27 -14.72 -4.06 -3.46
C TRP A 27 -14.63 -5.40 -2.73
N GLU A 28 -15.37 -5.54 -1.65
CA GLU A 28 -15.48 -6.75 -0.84
C GLU A 28 -16.12 -7.95 -1.57
N GLU A 29 -16.84 -7.71 -2.67
CA GLU A 29 -17.54 -8.74 -3.45
C GLU A 29 -16.77 -9.16 -4.73
N VAL A 30 -15.65 -8.49 -5.06
CA VAL A 30 -14.93 -8.71 -6.32
C VAL A 30 -14.47 -10.15 -6.48
N THR A 31 -13.82 -10.74 -5.48
CA THR A 31 -13.28 -12.10 -5.54
C THR A 31 -14.38 -13.15 -5.60
N GLU A 32 -15.48 -12.95 -4.89
CA GLU A 32 -16.66 -13.82 -4.93
C GLU A 32 -17.34 -13.76 -6.30
N THR A 33 -17.58 -12.55 -6.82
CA THR A 33 -18.19 -12.34 -8.14
C THR A 33 -17.34 -12.91 -9.25
N TYR A 34 -16.00 -12.69 -9.19
CA TYR A 34 -15.04 -13.26 -10.12
C TYR A 34 -15.17 -14.80 -10.15
N THR A 35 -15.01 -15.40 -8.98
CA THR A 35 -15.04 -16.87 -8.81
C THR A 35 -16.38 -17.46 -9.29
N ALA A 36 -17.51 -16.94 -8.83
CA ALA A 36 -18.82 -17.46 -9.16
C ALA A 36 -19.13 -17.36 -10.65
N SER A 37 -18.82 -16.22 -11.29
CA SER A 37 -19.10 -16.00 -12.71
C SER A 37 -18.21 -16.85 -13.63
N VAL A 38 -16.94 -17.05 -13.29
CA VAL A 38 -16.05 -17.95 -14.03
C VAL A 38 -16.51 -19.41 -13.89
N MET A 39 -16.88 -19.85 -12.69
CA MET A 39 -17.43 -21.20 -12.48
C MET A 39 -18.74 -21.44 -13.24
N ALA A 40 -19.56 -20.40 -13.38
CA ALA A 40 -20.80 -20.47 -14.18
C ALA A 40 -20.53 -20.50 -15.69
N GLY A 41 -19.29 -20.25 -16.13
CA GLY A 41 -18.91 -20.19 -17.55
C GLY A 41 -19.31 -18.90 -18.27
N ASP A 42 -19.72 -17.88 -17.52
CA ASP A 42 -20.16 -16.59 -18.04
C ASP A 42 -19.60 -15.46 -17.14
N PRO A 43 -18.33 -15.04 -17.34
CA PRO A 43 -17.69 -14.04 -16.51
C PRO A 43 -18.50 -12.74 -16.47
N ALA A 44 -18.62 -12.14 -15.29
CA ALA A 44 -19.38 -10.91 -15.07
C ALA A 44 -18.76 -9.68 -15.77
N ALA A 45 -17.48 -9.75 -16.11
CA ALA A 45 -16.78 -8.75 -16.92
C ALA A 45 -15.66 -9.43 -17.73
N ASP A 46 -15.26 -8.81 -18.83
CA ASP A 46 -14.14 -9.28 -19.66
C ASP A 46 -12.78 -8.99 -19.01
N ILE A 47 -12.71 -7.92 -18.21
CA ILE A 47 -11.53 -7.51 -17.47
C ILE A 47 -11.95 -7.17 -16.04
N PHE A 48 -11.24 -7.71 -15.06
CA PHE A 48 -11.41 -7.37 -13.65
C PHE A 48 -10.17 -6.66 -13.12
N THR A 49 -10.39 -5.70 -12.23
CA THR A 49 -9.35 -5.18 -11.34
C THR A 49 -9.30 -6.05 -10.09
N VAL A 50 -8.10 -6.53 -9.76
CA VAL A 50 -7.85 -7.36 -8.58
C VAL A 50 -6.64 -6.85 -7.80
N GLU A 51 -6.58 -7.11 -6.49
CA GLU A 51 -5.38 -6.87 -5.70
C GLU A 51 -4.38 -8.02 -5.83
N ASP A 52 -3.11 -7.70 -5.58
CA ASP A 52 -1.99 -8.64 -5.63
C ASP A 52 -2.18 -9.86 -4.70
N ASN A 53 -2.79 -9.68 -3.54
CA ASN A 53 -3.10 -10.75 -2.58
C ASN A 53 -4.26 -11.66 -3.00
N TRP A 54 -5.10 -11.25 -3.95
CA TRP A 54 -6.21 -12.08 -4.45
C TRP A 54 -5.79 -12.95 -5.64
N LEU A 55 -4.84 -12.45 -6.42
CA LEU A 55 -4.44 -13.09 -7.68
C LEU A 55 -3.95 -14.53 -7.51
N PRO A 56 -3.07 -14.86 -6.54
CA PRO A 56 -2.57 -16.22 -6.40
C PRO A 56 -3.68 -17.26 -6.23
N GLY A 57 -4.67 -16.95 -5.40
CA GLY A 57 -5.84 -17.82 -5.20
C GLY A 57 -6.69 -18.03 -6.46
N LEU A 58 -6.79 -17.01 -7.32
CA LEU A 58 -7.51 -17.09 -8.59
C LEU A 58 -6.70 -17.86 -9.64
N VAL A 59 -5.38 -17.69 -9.68
CA VAL A 59 -4.47 -18.41 -10.60
C VAL A 59 -4.42 -19.90 -10.26
N ASN A 60 -4.25 -20.26 -8.98
CA ASN A 60 -4.21 -21.65 -8.53
C ASN A 60 -5.49 -22.42 -8.87
N LYS A 61 -6.65 -21.75 -8.84
CA LYS A 61 -7.92 -22.32 -9.27
C LYS A 61 -8.10 -22.37 -10.79
N GLY A 62 -7.16 -21.84 -11.56
CA GLY A 62 -7.23 -21.78 -13.03
C GLY A 62 -8.31 -20.84 -13.55
N PHE A 63 -8.65 -19.79 -12.81
CA PHE A 63 -9.73 -18.84 -13.16
C PHE A 63 -9.25 -17.65 -13.98
N VAL A 64 -7.94 -17.44 -14.11
CA VAL A 64 -7.32 -16.34 -14.83
C VAL A 64 -6.63 -16.82 -16.10
N GLN A 65 -6.70 -16.05 -17.19
CA GLN A 65 -5.93 -16.31 -18.40
C GLN A 65 -4.46 -15.93 -18.18
N PRO A 66 -3.49 -16.75 -18.60
CA PRO A 66 -2.12 -16.27 -18.82
C PRO A 66 -2.13 -15.25 -19.95
N LEU A 67 -1.44 -14.15 -19.75
CA LEU A 67 -1.49 -12.97 -20.63
C LEU A 67 -0.35 -12.90 -21.64
N ASP A 68 0.69 -13.75 -21.51
CA ASP A 68 1.87 -13.75 -22.39
C ASP A 68 1.57 -14.05 -23.85
N GLU A 69 0.45 -14.72 -24.13
CA GLU A 69 0.02 -15.01 -25.50
C GLU A 69 -0.64 -13.81 -26.18
N PHE A 70 -1.06 -12.81 -25.39
CA PHE A 70 -1.82 -11.65 -25.86
C PHE A 70 -1.01 -10.36 -25.86
N PHE A 71 -0.04 -10.21 -24.96
CA PHE A 71 0.69 -8.98 -24.74
C PHE A 71 2.20 -9.20 -24.79
N ASP A 72 2.91 -8.25 -25.39
CA ASP A 72 4.36 -8.17 -25.31
C ASP A 72 4.76 -7.41 -24.04
N PHE A 73 5.04 -8.13 -22.97
CA PHE A 73 5.48 -7.55 -21.69
C PHE A 73 6.94 -7.06 -21.70
N SER A 74 7.61 -7.00 -22.84
CA SER A 74 8.86 -6.27 -23.02
C SER A 74 8.66 -4.80 -23.40
N ASP A 75 7.43 -4.40 -23.72
CA ASP A 75 7.06 -3.01 -23.98
C ASP A 75 7.12 -2.19 -22.68
N ASP A 76 7.81 -1.05 -22.72
CA ASP A 76 8.04 -0.15 -21.57
C ASP A 76 6.77 0.46 -20.99
N LYS A 77 5.63 0.35 -21.68
CA LYS A 77 4.34 0.80 -21.14
C LYS A 77 3.86 -0.02 -19.95
N TRP A 78 4.29 -1.30 -19.86
CA TRP A 78 3.88 -2.20 -18.80
C TRP A 78 4.69 -1.95 -17.53
N ASP A 79 3.99 -1.81 -16.42
CA ASP A 79 4.64 -1.66 -15.12
C ASP A 79 5.43 -2.92 -14.72
N SER A 80 6.72 -2.74 -14.47
CA SER A 80 7.63 -3.85 -14.17
C SER A 80 7.34 -4.54 -12.85
N LEU A 81 6.90 -3.78 -11.83
CA LEU A 81 6.52 -4.31 -10.53
C LEU A 81 5.25 -5.14 -10.63
N THR A 82 4.24 -4.68 -11.38
CA THR A 82 3.04 -5.48 -11.68
C THR A 82 3.39 -6.79 -12.33
N LYS A 83 4.26 -6.78 -13.34
CA LYS A 83 4.75 -8.00 -14.01
C LYS A 83 5.42 -8.94 -13.02
N GLU A 84 6.30 -8.44 -12.15
CA GLU A 84 6.96 -9.25 -11.13
C GLU A 84 5.94 -9.90 -10.18
N LEU A 85 5.03 -9.11 -9.60
CA LEU A 85 4.03 -9.57 -8.62
C LEU A 85 2.97 -10.50 -9.22
N SER A 86 2.72 -10.43 -10.54
CA SER A 86 1.71 -11.23 -11.23
C SER A 86 2.25 -12.39 -12.04
N THR A 87 3.55 -12.71 -11.90
CA THR A 87 4.18 -13.86 -12.60
C THR A 87 4.15 -15.10 -11.72
N PHE A 88 3.46 -16.16 -12.22
CA PHE A 88 3.38 -17.47 -11.57
C PHE A 88 3.80 -18.54 -12.58
N ASP A 89 4.70 -19.45 -12.19
CA ASP A 89 5.24 -20.50 -13.06
C ASP A 89 5.75 -19.98 -14.41
N GLY A 90 6.35 -18.79 -14.42
CA GLY A 90 6.91 -18.15 -15.60
C GLY A 90 5.87 -17.55 -16.56
N LYS A 91 4.60 -17.43 -16.16
CA LYS A 91 3.53 -16.80 -16.93
C LYS A 91 3.00 -15.58 -16.19
N VAL A 92 2.67 -14.52 -16.92
CA VAL A 92 2.10 -13.27 -16.41
C VAL A 92 0.57 -13.37 -16.40
N TYR A 93 -0.07 -13.03 -15.30
CA TYR A 93 -1.53 -13.10 -15.12
C TYR A 93 -2.18 -11.74 -14.81
N GLY A 94 -1.39 -10.72 -14.53
CA GLY A 94 -1.86 -9.37 -14.26
C GLY A 94 -1.14 -8.33 -15.11
N MET A 95 -1.80 -7.22 -15.38
CA MET A 95 -1.26 -6.13 -16.19
C MET A 95 -1.64 -4.77 -15.60
N ALA A 96 -0.70 -3.83 -15.65
CA ALA A 96 -0.94 -2.41 -15.40
C ALA A 96 0.04 -1.59 -16.23
N THR A 97 -0.30 -0.33 -16.46
CA THR A 97 0.55 0.64 -17.18
C THR A 97 0.88 1.82 -16.30
N GLY A 98 1.96 2.50 -16.62
CA GLY A 98 2.43 3.68 -15.90
C GLY A 98 3.23 3.33 -14.67
N LYS A 99 3.37 4.29 -13.75
CA LYS A 99 4.06 4.09 -12.48
C LYS A 99 3.13 3.44 -11.46
N TRP A 100 3.64 2.47 -10.69
CA TRP A 100 2.91 1.92 -9.55
C TRP A 100 2.64 3.02 -8.50
N TRP A 101 1.58 2.84 -7.72
CA TRP A 101 1.23 3.80 -6.68
C TRP A 101 1.72 3.32 -5.32
N PRO A 102 2.33 4.21 -4.51
CA PRO A 102 2.76 3.83 -3.17
C PRO A 102 1.54 3.44 -2.31
N ARG A 103 1.62 2.30 -1.63
CA ARG A 103 0.55 1.90 -0.70
C ARG A 103 0.64 2.70 0.58
N ALA A 104 1.77 2.63 1.27
CA ALA A 104 1.98 3.30 2.54
C ALA A 104 2.95 4.48 2.37
N MET A 105 2.47 5.65 2.73
CA MET A 105 3.23 6.91 2.79
C MET A 105 3.12 7.49 4.18
N MET A 106 3.87 8.53 4.47
CA MET A 106 3.63 9.37 5.63
C MET A 106 3.10 10.72 5.18
N PHE A 107 2.13 11.21 5.94
CA PHE A 107 1.63 12.58 5.86
C PHE A 107 2.08 13.32 7.11
N TYR A 108 2.28 14.62 7.03
CA TYR A 108 2.50 15.45 8.22
C TYR A 108 1.65 16.71 8.17
N ASN A 109 1.13 17.09 9.34
CA ASN A 109 0.29 18.28 9.49
C ASN A 109 1.18 19.51 9.66
N LYS A 110 1.17 20.41 8.67
CA LYS A 110 2.07 21.58 8.63
C LYS A 110 1.76 22.59 9.72
N GLU A 111 0.48 22.75 10.10
CA GLU A 111 0.06 23.67 11.16
C GLU A 111 0.54 23.21 12.54
N ILE A 112 0.47 21.90 12.82
CA ILE A 112 1.04 21.35 14.06
C ILE A 112 2.56 21.55 14.06
N PHE A 113 3.25 21.22 12.98
CA PHE A 113 4.70 21.40 12.89
C PHE A 113 5.12 22.85 13.10
N ALA A 114 4.41 23.81 12.49
CA ALA A 114 4.68 25.23 12.66
C ALA A 114 4.37 25.72 14.09
N ARG A 115 3.20 25.35 14.64
CA ARG A 115 2.75 25.75 15.98
C ARG A 115 3.69 25.25 17.08
N GLU A 116 4.15 24.01 16.94
CA GLU A 116 5.01 23.34 17.91
C GLU A 116 6.51 23.60 17.67
N ASN A 117 6.84 24.36 16.61
CA ASN A 117 8.22 24.66 16.21
C ASN A 117 9.06 23.37 16.02
N LEU A 118 8.47 22.37 15.36
CA LEU A 118 9.11 21.09 15.06
C LEU A 118 10.08 21.23 13.87
N PRO A 119 11.13 20.41 13.78
CA PRO A 119 12.01 20.38 12.63
C PRO A 119 11.23 20.04 11.35
N ASP A 120 11.61 20.67 10.22
CA ASP A 120 11.01 20.38 8.92
C ASP A 120 11.34 18.93 8.49
N PRO A 121 10.34 18.02 8.43
CA PRO A 121 10.61 16.62 8.17
C PRO A 121 10.95 16.35 6.71
N TYR A 122 10.52 17.21 5.77
CA TYR A 122 10.94 17.17 4.38
C TYR A 122 12.45 17.43 4.25
N GLU A 123 12.96 18.47 4.91
CA GLU A 123 14.40 18.75 4.90
C GLU A 123 15.21 17.61 5.54
N LEU A 124 14.72 17.03 6.64
CA LEU A 124 15.35 15.85 7.24
C LEU A 124 15.40 14.68 6.25
N MET A 125 14.31 14.43 5.50
CA MET A 125 14.25 13.37 4.52
C MET A 125 15.21 13.61 3.36
N MET A 126 15.21 14.80 2.77
CA MET A 126 16.08 15.13 1.62
C MET A 126 17.56 15.13 1.98
N ASN A 127 17.90 15.41 3.24
CA ASN A 127 19.27 15.35 3.76
C ASN A 127 19.71 13.95 4.23
N GLY A 128 18.82 12.94 4.16
CA GLY A 128 19.11 11.58 4.64
C GLY A 128 19.14 11.45 6.17
N GLU A 129 18.53 12.39 6.88
CA GLU A 129 18.45 12.45 8.35
C GLU A 129 17.11 11.96 8.89
N TRP A 130 16.17 11.57 8.02
CA TRP A 130 14.85 11.08 8.39
C TRP A 130 14.93 9.61 8.83
N THR A 131 15.09 9.40 10.13
CA THR A 131 15.26 8.10 10.78
C THR A 131 14.13 7.80 11.78
N TRP A 132 14.02 6.56 12.24
CA TRP A 132 13.11 6.21 13.33
C TRP A 132 13.33 7.07 14.58
N GLU A 133 14.58 7.35 14.92
CA GLU A 133 14.92 8.18 16.08
C GLU A 133 14.37 9.59 15.91
N LYS A 134 14.55 10.18 14.73
CA LYS A 134 14.00 11.52 14.43
C LYS A 134 12.49 11.55 14.43
N MET A 135 11.85 10.54 13.83
CA MET A 135 10.40 10.39 13.89
C MET A 135 9.91 10.29 15.34
N ARG A 136 10.58 9.47 16.18
CA ARG A 136 10.26 9.33 17.60
C ARG A 136 10.43 10.63 18.38
N GLU A 137 11.54 11.35 18.18
CA GLU A 137 11.78 12.66 18.81
C GLU A 137 10.65 13.65 18.48
N ILE A 138 10.28 13.76 17.21
CA ILE A 138 9.21 14.63 16.72
C ILE A 138 7.86 14.17 17.28
N ALA A 139 7.56 12.87 17.24
CA ALA A 139 6.31 12.33 17.77
C ALA A 139 6.11 12.66 19.24
N LYS A 140 7.17 12.51 20.07
CA LYS A 140 7.13 12.88 21.48
C LYS A 140 6.93 14.38 21.70
N ALA A 141 7.61 15.21 20.92
CA ALA A 141 7.51 16.66 21.04
C ALA A 141 6.13 17.19 20.61
N ALA A 142 5.49 16.52 19.66
CA ALA A 142 4.17 16.88 19.16
C ALA A 142 3.02 16.36 20.02
N THR A 143 3.26 15.37 20.90
CA THR A 143 2.20 14.79 21.74
C THR A 143 1.92 15.69 22.94
N LYS A 144 0.67 16.16 23.05
CA LYS A 144 0.27 17.17 24.07
C LYS A 144 -1.16 17.00 24.56
N ASP A 145 -1.35 17.39 25.79
CA ASP A 145 -2.59 17.86 26.38
C ASP A 145 -2.65 19.37 26.11
N THR A 146 -3.50 19.80 25.18
CA THR A 146 -3.53 21.19 24.67
C THR A 146 -4.47 22.08 25.49
N ASP A 147 -5.40 21.50 26.24
CA ASP A 147 -6.35 22.22 27.08
C ASP A 147 -6.05 22.13 28.60
N GLY A 148 -5.14 21.27 29.01
CA GLY A 148 -4.65 21.14 30.38
C GLY A 148 -5.55 20.30 31.28
N ASP A 149 -6.42 19.47 30.73
CA ASP A 149 -7.33 18.60 31.49
C ASP A 149 -6.69 17.28 31.98
N GLY A 150 -5.47 17.00 31.54
CA GLY A 150 -4.70 15.81 31.86
C GLY A 150 -4.88 14.66 30.86
N VAL A 151 -5.63 14.88 29.77
CA VAL A 151 -5.83 13.92 28.69
C VAL A 151 -5.07 14.40 27.44
N ILE A 152 -4.41 13.47 26.74
CA ILE A 152 -3.75 13.81 25.47
C ILE A 152 -4.83 14.00 24.40
N ASP A 153 -4.82 15.13 23.74
CA ASP A 153 -5.74 15.50 22.67
C ASP A 153 -5.03 15.83 21.34
N GLN A 154 -3.69 15.98 21.36
CA GLN A 154 -2.83 16.06 20.19
C GLN A 154 -1.77 14.95 20.23
N TRP A 155 -1.69 14.15 19.19
CA TRP A 155 -0.81 12.99 19.10
C TRP A 155 0.33 13.22 18.12
N GLY A 156 1.49 12.66 18.45
CA GLY A 156 2.67 12.81 17.59
C GLY A 156 2.60 12.00 16.31
N ILE A 157 2.06 10.79 16.40
CA ILE A 157 1.96 9.88 15.25
C ILE A 157 0.71 9.01 15.36
N GLY A 158 0.16 8.62 14.23
CA GLY A 158 -0.89 7.62 14.09
C GLY A 158 -0.79 6.92 12.75
N GLY A 159 -1.56 5.87 12.54
CA GLY A 159 -1.57 5.19 11.24
C GLY A 159 -2.04 3.76 11.31
N ILE A 160 -1.93 3.11 10.15
CA ILE A 160 -2.17 1.67 9.96
C ILE A 160 -0.93 1.03 9.33
N ASP A 161 -0.81 -0.28 9.46
CA ASP A 161 0.29 -1.09 8.88
C ASP A 161 1.70 -0.60 9.28
N MET A 162 1.80 0.20 10.37
CA MET A 162 3.08 0.73 10.83
C MET A 162 4.02 -0.36 11.34
N ASP A 163 3.50 -1.38 12.01
CA ASP A 163 4.25 -2.53 12.50
C ASP A 163 4.95 -3.25 11.34
N ILE A 164 4.22 -3.53 10.26
CA ILE A 164 4.77 -4.12 9.04
C ILE A 164 5.74 -3.15 8.37
N GLY A 165 5.35 -1.87 8.21
CA GLY A 165 6.20 -0.85 7.61
C GLY A 165 7.54 -0.69 8.34
N LEU A 166 7.53 -0.75 9.66
CA LEU A 166 8.75 -0.69 10.48
C LEU A 166 9.64 -1.94 10.26
N ILE A 167 9.08 -3.14 10.11
CA ILE A 167 9.87 -4.34 9.78
C ILE A 167 10.65 -4.13 8.49
N TYR A 168 9.98 -3.70 7.42
CA TYR A 168 10.63 -3.52 6.11
C TYR A 168 11.60 -2.33 6.09
N SER A 169 11.26 -1.24 6.76
CA SER A 169 12.16 -0.07 6.87
C SER A 169 13.38 -0.32 7.76
N ASN A 170 13.38 -1.42 8.54
CA ASN A 170 14.55 -1.90 9.31
C ASN A 170 15.42 -2.91 8.54
N GLY A 171 15.14 -3.12 7.26
CA GLY A 171 15.88 -4.06 6.41
C GLY A 171 15.61 -5.53 6.74
N ALA A 172 14.38 -5.85 7.13
CA ALA A 172 13.88 -7.21 7.32
C ALA A 172 12.62 -7.45 6.48
N THR A 173 12.17 -8.70 6.42
CA THR A 173 10.91 -9.11 5.82
C THR A 173 10.08 -9.89 6.86
N PHE A 174 8.77 -9.86 6.73
CA PHE A 174 7.89 -10.62 7.63
C PHE A 174 8.00 -12.13 7.37
N ALA A 175 8.02 -12.52 6.12
CA ALA A 175 8.19 -13.90 5.68
C ALA A 175 8.82 -13.93 4.28
N ASP A 176 9.59 -14.99 3.99
CA ASP A 176 10.24 -15.24 2.71
C ASP A 176 9.88 -16.62 2.16
N ILE A 177 10.20 -16.84 0.88
CA ILE A 177 10.22 -18.19 0.27
C ILE A 177 11.67 -18.62 0.07
N LYS A 178 12.06 -19.74 0.70
CA LYS A 178 13.39 -20.34 0.51
C LYS A 178 13.22 -21.80 0.13
N ASP A 179 13.79 -22.21 -1.00
CA ASP A 179 13.69 -23.58 -1.54
C ASP A 179 12.22 -24.06 -1.65
N GLY A 180 11.30 -23.17 -2.06
CA GLY A 180 9.87 -23.44 -2.21
C GLY A 180 9.10 -23.57 -0.88
N LYS A 181 9.69 -23.18 0.23
CA LYS A 181 9.07 -23.23 1.56
C LYS A 181 8.97 -21.85 2.17
N ALA A 182 7.91 -21.63 2.92
CA ALA A 182 7.76 -20.42 3.71
C ALA A 182 8.75 -20.40 4.89
N VAL A 183 9.38 -19.25 5.07
CA VAL A 183 10.25 -18.96 6.22
C VAL A 183 9.72 -17.74 6.92
N LEU A 184 9.11 -17.94 8.07
CA LEU A 184 8.59 -16.86 8.91
C LEU A 184 9.72 -16.21 9.72
N ASN A 185 9.90 -14.89 9.55
CA ASN A 185 11.03 -14.15 10.12
C ASN A 185 10.70 -13.43 11.45
N LEU A 186 9.57 -13.71 12.10
CA LEU A 186 9.17 -13.00 13.33
C LEU A 186 10.19 -13.07 14.48
N ARG A 187 11.09 -14.05 14.46
CA ARG A 187 12.17 -14.18 15.44
C ARG A 187 13.49 -13.58 14.99
N ASP A 188 13.54 -12.97 13.81
CA ASP A 188 14.72 -12.22 13.38
C ASP A 188 14.92 -10.99 14.29
N PRO A 189 16.15 -10.73 14.76
CA PRO A 189 16.43 -9.59 15.65
C PRO A 189 15.95 -8.26 15.12
N LYS A 190 15.99 -8.02 13.79
CA LYS A 190 15.53 -6.78 13.16
C LYS A 190 14.00 -6.66 13.20
N VAL A 191 13.28 -7.78 13.06
CA VAL A 191 11.81 -7.82 13.20
C VAL A 191 11.42 -7.56 14.65
N VAL A 192 12.08 -8.22 15.59
CA VAL A 192 11.85 -8.00 17.03
C VAL A 192 12.13 -6.55 17.41
N GLU A 193 13.21 -5.94 16.89
CA GLU A 193 13.54 -4.52 17.10
C GLU A 193 12.41 -3.62 16.57
N ALA A 194 11.89 -3.88 15.38
CA ALA A 194 10.80 -3.12 14.79
C ALA A 194 9.51 -3.19 15.61
N LEU A 195 9.11 -4.39 16.02
CA LEU A 195 7.91 -4.60 16.83
C LEU A 195 8.06 -3.98 18.24
N ASN A 196 9.26 -4.04 18.85
CA ASN A 196 9.52 -3.35 20.12
C ASN A 196 9.46 -1.83 19.94
N PHE A 197 9.99 -1.28 18.86
CA PHE A 197 9.92 0.14 18.57
C PHE A 197 8.45 0.60 18.45
N TYR A 198 7.62 -0.14 17.73
CA TYR A 198 6.19 0.12 17.61
C TYR A 198 5.49 0.08 18.98
N TYR A 199 5.77 -0.95 19.77
CA TYR A 199 5.27 -1.10 21.14
C TYR A 199 5.67 0.09 22.04
N GLU A 200 6.94 0.53 21.94
CA GLU A 200 7.45 1.67 22.71
C GLU A 200 6.77 2.98 22.36
N LEU A 201 6.52 3.25 21.07
CA LEU A 201 5.77 4.44 20.67
C LEU A 201 4.37 4.50 21.30
N ALA A 202 3.71 3.34 21.44
CA ALA A 202 2.38 3.25 22.01
C ALA A 202 2.39 3.34 23.57
N HIS A 203 3.28 2.59 24.24
CA HIS A 203 3.14 2.33 25.69
C HIS A 203 4.19 3.04 26.54
N VAL A 204 5.39 3.29 26.02
CA VAL A 204 6.47 3.99 26.75
C VAL A 204 6.40 5.49 26.48
N ASP A 205 6.42 5.86 25.20
CA ASP A 205 6.39 7.27 24.78
C ASP A 205 4.98 7.84 24.80
N LYS A 206 3.97 6.99 24.63
CA LYS A 206 2.55 7.36 24.55
C LYS A 206 2.30 8.40 23.46
N SER A 207 3.04 8.31 22.38
CA SER A 207 2.99 9.25 21.25
C SER A 207 2.20 8.71 20.05
N LEU A 208 1.89 7.39 20.05
CA LEU A 208 1.13 6.74 18.99
C LEU A 208 -0.37 6.74 19.32
N TYR A 209 -1.16 7.35 18.43
CA TYR A 209 -2.61 7.20 18.44
C TYR A 209 -3.02 5.87 17.81
N SER A 210 -3.83 5.10 18.50
CA SER A 210 -4.38 3.84 18.02
C SER A 210 -5.87 3.72 18.29
N LYS A 211 -6.54 2.75 17.64
CA LYS A 211 -7.96 2.48 17.91
C LYS A 211 -8.25 2.17 19.38
N PHE A 212 -7.29 1.62 20.13
CA PHE A 212 -7.45 1.31 21.56
C PHE A 212 -7.29 2.54 22.46
N THR A 213 -6.72 3.63 21.97
CA THR A 213 -6.65 4.90 22.71
C THR A 213 -8.04 5.48 22.93
N TYR A 214 -9.01 5.15 22.09
CA TYR A 214 -10.38 5.67 22.12
C TYR A 214 -11.30 4.93 23.11
N GLY A 215 -10.91 3.77 23.64
CA GLY A 215 -11.55 3.07 24.76
C GLY A 215 -12.74 2.15 24.44
N GLU A 216 -13.36 2.23 23.27
CA GLU A 216 -14.41 1.34 22.77
C GLU A 216 -14.10 0.95 21.33
N GLU A 217 -14.85 0.07 20.68
CA GLU A 217 -14.58 -0.33 19.28
C GLU A 217 -14.83 0.83 18.29
N PRO A 218 -13.80 1.63 17.98
CA PRO A 218 -13.93 2.75 17.04
C PRO A 218 -13.99 2.22 15.60
N PRO A 219 -14.42 3.06 14.64
CA PRO A 219 -14.22 2.76 13.22
C PRO A 219 -12.76 2.40 12.92
N TRP A 220 -12.54 1.47 11.99
CA TRP A 220 -11.19 0.99 11.65
C TRP A 220 -10.24 2.12 11.21
N ASP A 221 -10.78 3.19 10.60
CA ASP A 221 -10.04 4.34 10.09
C ASP A 221 -10.08 5.58 11.00
N ILE A 222 -10.42 5.42 12.28
CA ILE A 222 -10.54 6.54 13.24
C ILE A 222 -9.27 7.42 13.25
N ALA A 223 -8.09 6.81 13.09
CA ALA A 223 -6.84 7.57 13.04
C ALA A 223 -6.77 8.52 11.84
N ALA A 224 -7.37 8.16 10.70
CA ALA A 224 -7.48 9.06 9.54
C ALA A 224 -8.37 10.27 9.84
N THR A 225 -9.50 10.06 10.51
CA THR A 225 -10.37 11.13 10.99
C THR A 225 -9.63 12.05 11.95
N MET A 226 -8.87 11.49 12.89
CA MET A 226 -8.07 12.28 13.85
C MET A 226 -6.97 13.10 13.16
N PHE A 227 -6.33 12.57 12.10
CA PHE A 227 -5.38 13.33 11.30
C PHE A 227 -6.08 14.46 10.54
N GLN A 228 -7.20 14.17 9.90
CA GLN A 228 -8.01 15.14 9.17
C GLN A 228 -8.50 16.30 10.08
N ASP A 229 -8.83 15.99 11.34
CA ASP A 229 -9.25 16.96 12.36
C ASP A 229 -8.08 17.76 12.96
N GLY A 230 -6.85 17.62 12.47
CA GLY A 230 -5.69 18.34 12.96
C GLY A 230 -5.22 17.90 14.36
N LYS A 231 -5.46 16.63 14.75
CA LYS A 231 -5.13 16.08 16.07
C LYS A 231 -3.94 15.12 16.05
N ILE A 232 -3.37 14.81 14.87
CA ILE A 232 -2.19 13.97 14.71
C ILE A 232 -1.16 14.73 13.89
N ALA A 233 0.08 14.80 14.37
CA ALA A 233 1.16 15.54 13.70
C ALA A 233 1.73 14.78 12.50
N MET A 234 1.96 13.48 12.63
CA MET A 234 2.46 12.59 11.57
C MET A 234 1.53 11.41 11.41
N PHE A 235 1.25 11.03 10.16
CA PHE A 235 0.28 10.01 9.87
C PHE A 235 0.82 9.01 8.83
N TRP A 236 1.07 7.78 9.27
CA TRP A 236 1.52 6.70 8.42
C TRP A 236 0.30 5.95 7.87
N TYR A 237 0.01 6.14 6.59
CA TYR A 237 -1.23 5.62 6.04
C TYR A 237 -1.13 5.32 4.54
N GLN A 238 -2.19 4.76 4.00
CA GLN A 238 -2.29 4.43 2.58
C GLN A 238 -2.46 5.71 1.74
N TYR A 239 -1.69 5.81 0.65
CA TYR A 239 -1.62 7.01 -0.18
C TYR A 239 -2.95 7.41 -0.82
N TRP A 240 -3.83 6.46 -1.14
CA TRP A 240 -5.13 6.77 -1.73
C TRP A 240 -5.99 7.69 -0.84
N LYS A 241 -5.74 7.70 0.46
CA LYS A 241 -6.45 8.57 1.42
C LYS A 241 -6.18 10.07 1.20
N ILE A 242 -5.19 10.41 0.37
CA ILE A 242 -4.85 11.80 0.02
C ILE A 242 -6.05 12.54 -0.60
N ASP A 243 -6.92 11.83 -1.34
CA ASP A 243 -8.11 12.44 -1.95
C ASP A 243 -9.10 12.92 -0.87
N ASP A 244 -9.29 12.13 0.20
CA ASP A 244 -10.14 12.53 1.33
C ASP A 244 -9.54 13.73 2.07
N PHE A 245 -8.23 13.74 2.32
CA PHE A 245 -7.55 14.85 3.00
C PHE A 245 -7.57 16.12 2.16
N LYS A 246 -7.37 16.00 0.84
CA LYS A 246 -7.47 17.13 -0.09
C LYS A 246 -8.81 17.84 0.05
N ASP A 247 -9.91 17.07 0.09
CA ASP A 247 -11.26 17.61 0.03
C ASP A 247 -11.79 18.04 1.40
N ASN A 248 -11.35 17.42 2.50
CA ASN A 248 -11.99 17.56 3.79
C ASN A 248 -11.08 18.11 4.92
N MET A 249 -9.75 18.09 4.77
CA MET A 249 -8.83 18.58 5.80
C MET A 249 -8.67 20.08 5.72
N ALA A 250 -8.87 20.78 6.84
CA ALA A 250 -8.70 22.24 6.92
C ALA A 250 -7.22 22.65 6.95
N ASP A 251 -6.40 21.90 7.72
CA ASP A 251 -4.97 22.13 7.86
C ASP A 251 -4.22 21.70 6.59
N ASP A 252 -3.12 22.36 6.28
CA ASP A 252 -2.21 21.93 5.23
C ASP A 252 -1.41 20.71 5.66
N TYR A 253 -1.09 19.85 4.67
CA TYR A 253 -0.27 18.66 4.87
C TYR A 253 0.81 18.55 3.80
N GLY A 254 1.88 17.83 4.14
CA GLY A 254 2.91 17.40 3.20
C GLY A 254 3.07 15.89 3.21
N LEU A 255 3.79 15.37 2.20
CA LEU A 255 4.13 13.96 2.06
C LEU A 255 5.57 13.69 2.49
N LEU A 256 5.79 12.47 3.00
CA LEU A 256 7.10 11.93 3.32
C LEU A 256 7.14 10.45 2.95
N LEU A 257 8.33 9.92 2.72
CA LEU A 257 8.56 8.48 2.76
C LEU A 257 8.72 8.01 4.21
N PRO A 258 8.35 6.76 4.54
CA PRO A 258 8.64 6.18 5.85
C PRO A 258 10.13 6.25 6.18
N PRO A 259 10.51 6.58 7.44
CA PRO A 259 11.90 6.67 7.84
C PRO A 259 12.57 5.30 7.85
N TYR A 260 13.88 5.25 7.61
CA TYR A 260 14.63 4.01 7.75
C TYR A 260 14.99 3.72 9.21
N GLY A 261 15.07 2.42 9.54
CA GLY A 261 15.42 1.92 10.87
C GLY A 261 16.92 1.80 11.10
N PRO A 262 17.34 1.62 12.36
CA PRO A 262 18.74 1.56 12.74
C PRO A 262 19.49 0.35 12.17
N SER A 263 18.79 -0.76 11.93
CA SER A 263 19.37 -2.00 11.41
C SER A 263 19.24 -2.15 9.89
N ASP A 264 18.68 -1.15 9.18
CA ASP A 264 18.65 -1.17 7.72
C ASP A 264 20.05 -0.95 7.14
N PRO A 265 20.64 -1.94 6.42
CA PRO A 265 21.98 -1.82 5.89
C PRO A 265 22.08 -0.78 4.76
N ASP A 266 20.98 -0.54 4.06
CA ASP A 266 20.93 0.33 2.89
C ASP A 266 20.66 1.78 3.26
N LYS A 267 20.06 2.02 4.44
CA LYS A 267 19.58 3.33 4.90
C LYS A 267 18.68 4.01 3.87
N LYS A 268 17.78 3.23 3.29
CA LYS A 268 16.83 3.66 2.27
C LYS A 268 15.44 3.83 2.84
N TYR A 269 14.72 4.81 2.31
CA TYR A 269 13.29 4.95 2.56
C TYR A 269 12.53 3.85 1.79
N LYS A 270 11.68 3.10 2.46
CA LYS A 270 11.02 1.91 1.91
C LYS A 270 9.51 1.93 2.18
N PRO A 271 8.74 2.76 1.45
CA PRO A 271 7.29 2.65 1.52
C PRO A 271 6.84 1.24 1.09
N LEU A 272 5.85 0.70 1.80
CA LEU A 272 5.32 -0.62 1.47
C LEU A 272 4.60 -0.62 0.12
N VAL A 273 4.78 -1.69 -0.63
CA VAL A 273 4.00 -2.04 -1.80
C VAL A 273 3.21 -3.30 -1.49
N THR A 274 1.92 -3.15 -1.26
CA THR A 274 0.96 -4.22 -1.05
C THR A 274 -0.43 -3.72 -1.45
N GLY A 275 -1.38 -4.62 -1.73
CA GLY A 275 -2.69 -4.23 -2.25
C GLY A 275 -2.55 -3.50 -3.59
N HIS A 276 -1.55 -3.88 -4.38
CA HIS A 276 -1.32 -3.33 -5.71
C HIS A 276 -2.41 -3.84 -6.65
N ASN A 277 -3.06 -2.92 -7.36
CA ASN A 277 -4.16 -3.24 -8.24
C ASN A 277 -3.68 -3.46 -9.66
N PHE A 278 -4.08 -4.55 -10.27
CA PHE A 278 -3.86 -4.79 -11.68
C PHE A 278 -5.08 -5.42 -12.35
N GLN A 279 -5.10 -5.39 -13.66
CA GLN A 279 -6.16 -5.94 -14.48
C GLN A 279 -5.84 -7.36 -14.86
N THR A 280 -6.87 -8.21 -14.89
CA THR A 280 -6.82 -9.62 -15.28
C THR A 280 -7.91 -9.95 -16.26
N ILE A 281 -7.70 -10.99 -17.09
CA ILE A 281 -8.71 -11.52 -17.99
C ILE A 281 -9.19 -12.87 -17.44
N PRO A 282 -10.47 -13.05 -17.14
CA PRO A 282 -11.01 -14.33 -16.69
C PRO A 282 -10.87 -15.46 -17.71
N LYS A 283 -10.75 -16.69 -17.21
CA LYS A 283 -10.49 -17.89 -18.06
C LYS A 283 -11.55 -18.13 -19.14
N ASN A 284 -12.81 -17.83 -18.86
CA ASN A 284 -13.92 -18.18 -19.74
C ASN A 284 -14.44 -16.97 -20.55
N VAL A 285 -13.65 -15.92 -20.67
CA VAL A 285 -13.99 -14.75 -21.51
C VAL A 285 -14.15 -15.21 -22.96
N LYS A 286 -15.22 -14.73 -23.60
CA LYS A 286 -15.44 -14.94 -25.03
C LYS A 286 -14.53 -14.02 -25.84
N ASN A 287 -13.85 -14.57 -26.82
CA ASN A 287 -12.92 -13.85 -27.71
C ASN A 287 -11.82 -13.08 -26.93
N PRO A 288 -11.01 -13.76 -26.10
CA PRO A 288 -9.99 -13.11 -25.28
C PRO A 288 -8.96 -12.33 -26.12
N GLU A 289 -8.73 -12.72 -27.37
CA GLU A 289 -7.87 -12.00 -28.33
C GLU A 289 -8.43 -10.61 -28.66
N ASP A 290 -9.74 -10.49 -28.86
CA ASP A 290 -10.38 -9.19 -29.13
C ASP A 290 -10.35 -8.29 -27.89
N VAL A 291 -10.60 -8.87 -26.71
CA VAL A 291 -10.50 -8.18 -25.42
C VAL A 291 -9.08 -7.65 -25.22
N ALA A 292 -8.08 -8.50 -25.40
CA ALA A 292 -6.69 -8.13 -25.26
C ALA A 292 -6.26 -7.08 -26.30
N PHE A 293 -6.71 -7.20 -27.55
CA PHE A 293 -6.45 -6.21 -28.60
C PHE A 293 -6.98 -4.83 -28.23
N ILE A 294 -8.25 -4.75 -27.78
CA ILE A 294 -8.86 -3.49 -27.35
C ILE A 294 -8.15 -2.93 -26.14
N TRP A 295 -7.81 -3.77 -25.16
CA TRP A 295 -7.10 -3.33 -23.96
C TRP A 295 -5.69 -2.83 -24.26
N ASN A 296 -4.99 -3.50 -25.17
CA ASN A 296 -3.68 -3.06 -25.62
C ASN A 296 -3.72 -1.66 -26.22
N LEU A 297 -4.72 -1.37 -27.07
CA LEU A 297 -4.92 -0.04 -27.63
C LEU A 297 -5.37 1.00 -26.60
N TRP A 298 -6.23 0.58 -25.65
CA TRP A 298 -6.70 1.45 -24.57
C TRP A 298 -5.57 1.92 -23.68
N THR A 299 -4.61 1.06 -23.44
CA THR A 299 -3.45 1.31 -22.56
C THR A 299 -2.24 1.90 -23.28
N GLU A 300 -2.32 2.20 -24.59
CA GLU A 300 -1.24 2.90 -25.26
C GLU A 300 -1.00 4.28 -24.62
N PRO A 301 0.24 4.65 -24.32
CA PRO A 301 0.56 5.98 -23.82
C PRO A 301 0.18 7.04 -24.87
N TYR A 302 -0.16 8.23 -24.41
CA TYR A 302 -0.35 9.34 -25.33
C TYR A 302 1.01 9.79 -25.87
N PRO A 303 1.12 10.18 -27.18
CA PRO A 303 2.41 10.59 -27.75
C PRO A 303 3.07 11.73 -26.99
N GLU A 304 2.31 12.68 -26.48
CA GLU A 304 2.81 13.79 -25.68
C GLU A 304 3.39 13.34 -24.33
N ASP A 305 2.85 12.30 -23.73
CA ASP A 305 3.32 11.76 -22.45
C ASP A 305 4.66 10.99 -22.63
N LEU A 306 4.96 10.52 -23.85
CA LEU A 306 6.23 9.86 -24.17
C LEU A 306 7.41 10.86 -24.31
N GLU A 307 7.10 12.14 -24.60
CA GLU A 307 8.11 13.19 -24.73
C GLU A 307 8.51 13.79 -23.38
N ASP A 308 7.71 13.59 -22.33
CA ASP A 308 7.95 14.07 -20.97
C ASP A 308 8.12 12.90 -19.98
N PRO A 309 9.33 12.63 -19.48
CA PRO A 309 9.56 11.56 -18.52
C PRO A 309 8.84 11.76 -17.18
N ASP A 310 8.41 12.97 -16.88
CA ASP A 310 7.70 13.33 -15.66
C ASP A 310 6.16 13.48 -15.87
N ALA A 311 5.64 13.15 -17.04
CA ALA A 311 4.19 13.22 -17.36
C ALA A 311 3.30 12.46 -16.35
N TRP A 312 3.83 11.39 -15.74
CA TRP A 312 3.13 10.65 -14.68
C TRP A 312 2.76 11.51 -13.47
N MET A 313 3.51 12.60 -13.21
CA MET A 313 3.25 13.51 -12.09
C MET A 313 1.93 14.27 -12.26
N GLU A 314 1.44 14.44 -13.49
CA GLU A 314 0.16 15.11 -13.77
C GLU A 314 -1.00 14.48 -12.97
N ALA A 315 -0.98 13.15 -12.79
CA ALA A 315 -1.98 12.43 -12.02
C ALA A 315 -2.00 12.79 -10.52
N HIS A 316 -0.94 13.44 -10.03
CA HIS A 316 -0.76 13.81 -8.63
C HIS A 316 -0.93 15.31 -8.37
N TYR A 317 -0.85 16.19 -9.40
CA TYR A 317 -0.90 17.65 -9.22
C TYR A 317 -2.15 18.13 -8.47
N ASP A 318 -3.28 17.53 -8.76
CA ASP A 318 -4.54 17.88 -8.11
C ASP A 318 -4.73 17.25 -6.71
N ARG A 319 -3.82 16.38 -6.29
CA ARG A 319 -3.92 15.62 -5.03
C ARG A 319 -3.06 16.19 -3.94
N VAL A 320 -1.89 16.71 -4.29
CA VAL A 320 -0.97 17.34 -3.34
C VAL A 320 -1.29 18.81 -3.16
N ARG A 321 -0.92 19.37 -2.01
CA ARG A 321 -1.13 20.79 -1.69
C ARG A 321 0.15 21.63 -1.79
N GLU A 322 1.29 20.99 -2.07
CA GLU A 322 2.58 21.67 -2.23
C GLU A 322 3.50 20.94 -3.21
N GLU A 323 4.38 21.69 -3.87
CA GLU A 323 5.36 21.17 -4.84
C GLU A 323 6.33 20.15 -4.20
N ARG A 324 6.74 20.37 -2.94
CA ARG A 324 7.61 19.44 -2.19
C ARG A 324 7.05 18.02 -2.11
N SER A 325 5.73 17.87 -2.04
CA SER A 325 5.10 16.53 -2.06
C SER A 325 5.28 15.81 -3.40
N LEU A 326 5.33 16.54 -4.52
CA LEU A 326 5.68 15.97 -5.82
C LEU A 326 7.18 15.59 -5.88
N GLU A 327 8.05 16.41 -5.28
CA GLU A 327 9.47 16.09 -5.18
C GLU A 327 9.72 14.82 -4.36
N VAL A 328 8.93 14.57 -3.31
CA VAL A 328 8.98 13.32 -2.53
C VAL A 328 8.59 12.12 -3.39
N LEU A 329 7.50 12.22 -4.17
CA LEU A 329 7.10 11.16 -5.10
C LEU A 329 8.16 10.93 -6.17
N LYS A 330 8.72 12.00 -6.74
CA LYS A 330 9.80 11.90 -7.72
C LYS A 330 11.05 11.26 -7.11
N TYR A 331 11.47 11.68 -5.92
CA TYR A 331 12.57 11.06 -5.20
C TYR A 331 12.36 9.55 -5.01
N MET A 332 11.14 9.14 -4.66
CA MET A 332 10.77 7.73 -4.48
C MET A 332 11.00 6.91 -5.76
N TYR A 333 10.52 7.38 -6.90
CA TYR A 333 10.68 6.66 -8.18
C TYR A 333 12.11 6.71 -8.70
N ASP A 334 12.79 7.86 -8.61
CA ASP A 334 14.16 8.03 -9.11
C ASP A 334 15.19 7.20 -8.32
N ASN A 335 14.89 6.84 -7.07
CA ASN A 335 15.78 6.07 -6.20
C ASN A 335 15.29 4.63 -5.91
N ASP A 336 14.28 4.15 -6.62
CA ASP A 336 13.67 2.83 -6.39
C ASP A 336 13.35 2.59 -4.90
N CYS A 337 12.71 3.59 -4.28
CA CYS A 337 12.35 3.54 -2.88
C CYS A 337 11.02 2.78 -2.72
N PHE A 338 11.08 1.48 -2.51
CA PHE A 338 9.90 0.66 -2.24
C PHE A 338 10.28 -0.65 -1.53
N ALA A 339 9.32 -1.25 -0.84
CA ALA A 339 9.44 -2.56 -0.23
C ALA A 339 8.21 -3.41 -0.59
N PRO A 340 8.32 -4.36 -1.54
CA PRO A 340 7.27 -5.35 -1.77
C PRO A 340 7.07 -6.20 -0.52
N VAL A 341 5.81 -6.35 -0.09
CA VAL A 341 5.50 -7.12 1.12
C VAL A 341 5.62 -8.64 0.88
N GLY A 342 5.66 -9.06 -0.38
CA GLY A 342 5.96 -10.42 -0.79
C GLY A 342 4.96 -11.44 -0.25
N LEU A 343 5.49 -12.58 0.27
CA LEU A 343 4.66 -13.69 0.74
C LEU A 343 3.61 -13.28 1.79
N PHE A 344 3.96 -12.35 2.70
CA PHE A 344 2.99 -11.89 3.69
C PHE A 344 1.80 -11.16 3.03
N GLY A 345 2.07 -10.24 2.12
CA GLY A 345 1.03 -9.50 1.40
C GLY A 345 0.15 -10.38 0.52
N ALA A 346 0.68 -11.49 0.01
CA ALA A 346 -0.05 -12.44 -0.84
C ALA A 346 -0.91 -13.46 -0.05
N CYS A 347 -0.64 -13.64 1.24
CA CYS A 347 -1.28 -14.68 2.06
C CYS A 347 -2.34 -14.10 2.99
N GLN A 348 -3.58 -13.93 2.50
CA GLN A 348 -4.70 -13.39 3.30
C GLN A 348 -4.91 -14.11 4.64
N PRO A 349 -4.86 -15.45 4.76
CA PRO A 349 -4.98 -16.11 6.06
C PRO A 349 -3.89 -15.70 7.06
N ALA A 350 -2.65 -15.48 6.61
CA ALA A 350 -1.57 -15.01 7.49
C ALA A 350 -1.80 -13.56 7.94
N ILE A 351 -2.28 -12.69 7.05
CA ILE A 351 -2.67 -11.31 7.39
C ILE A 351 -3.72 -11.31 8.50
N GLU A 352 -4.77 -12.13 8.37
CA GLU A 352 -5.85 -12.23 9.38
C GLU A 352 -5.34 -12.72 10.74
N VAL A 353 -4.44 -13.70 10.76
CA VAL A 353 -3.79 -14.14 12.01
C VAL A 353 -2.97 -13.00 12.63
N TRP A 354 -2.27 -12.21 11.80
CA TRP A 354 -1.42 -11.13 12.28
C TRP A 354 -2.22 -9.91 12.75
N TRP A 355 -3.41 -9.64 12.25
CA TRP A 355 -4.28 -8.58 12.82
C TRP A 355 -4.50 -8.76 14.33
N GLY A 356 -4.70 -10.02 14.78
CA GLY A 356 -4.75 -10.30 16.22
C GLY A 356 -3.43 -10.02 16.95
N GLY A 357 -2.28 -10.22 16.30
CA GLY A 357 -0.97 -9.85 16.85
C GLY A 357 -0.77 -8.34 16.94
N GLN A 358 -1.18 -7.62 15.90
CA GLN A 358 -1.16 -6.15 15.87
C GLN A 358 -2.04 -5.57 17.00
N ASP A 359 -3.24 -6.12 17.18
CA ASP A 359 -4.13 -5.71 18.29
C ASP A 359 -3.49 -5.96 19.66
N ASP A 360 -2.85 -7.11 19.85
CA ASP A 360 -2.15 -7.44 21.11
C ASP A 360 -0.97 -6.47 21.37
N LEU A 361 -0.23 -6.05 20.32
CA LEU A 361 0.81 -5.02 20.42
C LEU A 361 0.24 -3.68 20.92
N LEU A 362 -0.89 -3.27 20.34
CA LEU A 362 -1.52 -1.98 20.66
C LEU A 362 -2.26 -1.98 22.00
N LYS A 363 -2.73 -3.12 22.50
CA LYS A 363 -3.31 -3.24 23.85
C LYS A 363 -2.26 -3.18 24.94
N GLY A 364 -1.04 -3.64 24.67
CA GLY A 364 0.07 -3.61 25.62
C GLY A 364 -0.06 -4.58 26.80
N GLU A 365 -0.96 -5.55 26.72
CA GLU A 365 -1.17 -6.57 27.78
C GLU A 365 -0.12 -7.67 27.75
N LYS A 366 0.58 -7.82 26.61
CA LYS A 366 1.60 -8.83 26.35
C LYS A 366 2.89 -8.18 25.87
N THR A 367 4.01 -8.83 26.13
CA THR A 367 5.29 -8.44 25.52
C THR A 367 5.35 -8.87 24.06
N VAL A 368 6.19 -8.21 23.25
CA VAL A 368 6.44 -8.60 21.86
C VAL A 368 6.83 -10.08 21.73
N ALA A 369 7.68 -10.58 22.63
CA ALA A 369 8.10 -11.99 22.64
C ALA A 369 6.91 -12.95 22.85
N GLN A 370 5.99 -12.63 23.76
CA GLN A 370 4.79 -13.44 24.00
C GLN A 370 3.88 -13.46 22.78
N ILE A 371 3.69 -12.30 22.12
CA ILE A 371 2.87 -12.19 20.92
C ILE A 371 3.46 -13.03 19.77
N ILE A 372 4.78 -12.93 19.58
CA ILE A 372 5.49 -13.73 18.57
C ILE A 372 5.28 -15.22 18.83
N ASP A 373 5.50 -15.67 20.07
CA ASP A 373 5.38 -17.09 20.41
C ASP A 373 3.94 -17.61 20.23
N GLU A 374 2.93 -16.80 20.56
CA GLU A 374 1.52 -17.17 20.39
C GLU A 374 1.07 -17.24 18.93
N LYS A 375 1.61 -16.38 18.06
CA LYS A 375 1.18 -16.28 16.65
C LYS A 375 2.02 -17.15 15.72
N PHE A 376 3.23 -17.54 16.10
CA PHE A 376 4.23 -18.13 15.22
C PHE A 376 3.72 -19.37 14.48
N ASP A 377 3.18 -20.35 15.21
CA ASP A 377 2.77 -21.63 14.62
C ASP A 377 1.57 -21.48 13.69
N ALA A 378 0.62 -20.61 14.04
CA ALA A 378 -0.56 -20.33 13.21
C ALA A 378 -0.16 -19.60 11.90
N LEU A 379 0.78 -18.65 11.98
CA LEU A 379 1.30 -17.95 10.81
C LEU A 379 2.09 -18.89 9.89
N GLN A 380 2.98 -19.72 10.47
CA GLN A 380 3.74 -20.70 9.68
C GLN A 380 2.80 -21.68 8.96
N ALA A 381 1.78 -22.17 9.65
CA ALA A 381 0.79 -23.07 9.06
C ALA A 381 0.01 -22.39 7.92
N ALA A 382 -0.39 -21.11 8.10
CA ALA A 382 -1.09 -20.36 7.06
C ALA A 382 -0.23 -20.18 5.79
N PHE A 383 1.06 -19.90 5.94
CA PHE A 383 1.98 -19.81 4.81
C PHE A 383 2.26 -21.17 4.16
N ASP A 384 2.43 -22.22 4.93
CA ASP A 384 2.68 -23.57 4.40
C ASP A 384 1.46 -24.07 3.60
N ASP A 385 0.24 -23.86 4.11
CA ASP A 385 -1.00 -24.19 3.41
C ASP A 385 -1.16 -23.36 2.12
N TYR A 386 -0.80 -22.08 2.18
CA TYR A 386 -0.84 -21.19 1.03
C TYR A 386 0.11 -21.63 -0.10
N LEU A 387 1.32 -22.07 0.23
CA LEU A 387 2.29 -22.53 -0.77
C LEU A 387 2.02 -23.97 -1.26
N ALA A 388 1.20 -24.75 -0.54
CA ALA A 388 0.85 -26.12 -0.94
C ALA A 388 -0.34 -26.19 -1.90
N ASN A 389 -1.11 -25.11 -2.02
CA ASN A 389 -2.33 -25.00 -2.85
C ASN A 389 -2.12 -24.06 -4.03
#